data_767af72cc500fbd50a2a189c6ebb5a29
#
_entry.id   767af72cc500fbd50a2a189c6ebb5a29
#
_cell.length_a   1.000
_cell.length_b   1.000
_cell.length_c   1.000
_cell.angle_alpha   90.00
_cell.angle_beta   90.00
_cell.angle_gamma   90.00
#
_symmetry.space_group_name_H-M   'P 1'
#
loop_
_entity.id
_entity.type
_entity.pdbx_description
1 polymer ?
#
loop_
_entity_poly.entity_id
_entity_poly.type
_entity_poly.pdbx_seq_one_letter_code
_entity_poly.pdbx_strand_id
1 'polypeptide(L)'
;ARRQRQMCIRDRTDAGLDLKVLTAVEEANDAQKHVLGRKVLARLGPDLKGKHFALWGLAFKPNTDDMREAPSLALIADLLAAGASVTAYDPEAMKETRRVLGDEPRVRYATGRNEALKGADALLIATEWKEFRSPDFDLIKAELKQPLIVDGRNLYDPALVRGMGFEYLAIGR
;
A
#
# COMPACT_ATOMS: atom_id res chain seq x y z
N ALA A 1 9.37 -7.92 20.56
CA ALA A 1 10.31 -6.80 20.76
C ALA A 1 9.75 -5.44 20.27
N ARG A 2 9.20 -5.33 19.04
CA ARG A 2 8.68 -4.05 18.50
C ARG A 2 7.41 -3.58 19.22
N ARG A 3 6.49 -4.49 19.55
CA ARG A 3 5.24 -4.20 20.28
C ARG A 3 5.52 -3.71 21.71
N GLN A 4 6.49 -4.31 22.40
CA GLN A 4 6.92 -3.86 23.71
C GLN A 4 7.54 -2.46 23.65
N ARG A 5 8.33 -2.11 22.61
CA ARG A 5 8.87 -0.77 22.46
C ARG A 5 7.79 0.28 22.28
N GLN A 6 6.81 0.07 21.41
CA GLN A 6 5.71 1.02 21.19
C GLN A 6 4.82 1.20 22.40
N MET A 7 4.47 0.11 23.13
CA MET A 7 3.77 0.23 24.41
C MET A 7 4.60 1.01 25.44
N CYS A 8 5.89 0.71 25.57
CA CYS A 8 6.77 1.43 26.49
C CYS A 8 6.96 2.92 26.14
N ILE A 9 6.85 3.28 24.88
CA ILE A 9 6.93 4.68 24.41
C ILE A 9 5.66 5.44 24.81
N ARG A 10 4.48 4.90 24.51
CA ARG A 10 3.20 5.48 24.91
C ARG A 10 3.08 5.63 26.42
N ASP A 11 3.33 4.56 27.15
CA ASP A 11 3.23 4.56 28.62
C ASP A 11 4.17 5.58 29.27
N ARG A 12 5.34 5.85 28.69
CA ARG A 12 6.29 6.84 29.21
C ARG A 12 5.98 8.27 28.77
N THR A 13 5.42 8.46 27.59
CA THR A 13 4.92 9.77 27.15
C THR A 13 3.73 10.19 28.01
N ASP A 14 2.83 9.26 28.30
CA ASP A 14 1.71 9.44 29.22
C ASP A 14 2.18 9.71 30.67
N ALA A 15 3.37 9.24 31.03
CA ALA A 15 4.05 9.54 32.31
C ALA A 15 4.85 10.87 32.31
N GLY A 16 4.76 11.68 31.24
CA GLY A 16 5.39 13.00 31.14
C GLY A 16 6.90 12.97 30.85
N LEU A 17 7.47 11.84 30.40
CA LEU A 17 8.85 11.73 29.99
C LEU A 17 9.04 12.12 28.53
N ASP A 18 9.78 13.19 28.27
CA ASP A 18 10.12 13.64 26.91
C ASP A 18 11.17 12.71 26.27
N LEU A 19 10.68 11.76 25.45
CA LEU A 19 11.50 10.78 24.74
C LEU A 19 11.77 11.24 23.29
N LYS A 20 12.39 12.40 23.10
CA LYS A 20 12.58 13.07 21.80
C LYS A 20 13.02 12.16 20.66
N VAL A 21 13.99 11.27 20.90
CA VAL A 21 14.47 10.33 19.86
C VAL A 21 13.39 9.33 19.45
N LEU A 22 12.65 8.81 20.42
CA LEU A 22 11.61 7.82 20.16
C LEU A 22 10.42 8.46 19.46
N THR A 23 10.03 9.67 19.86
CA THR A 23 9.00 10.47 19.19
C THR A 23 9.38 10.74 17.74
N ALA A 24 10.62 11.20 17.50
CA ALA A 24 11.11 11.43 16.13
C ALA A 24 11.13 10.16 15.28
N VAL A 25 11.42 9.00 15.86
CA VAL A 25 11.35 7.70 15.15
C VAL A 25 9.90 7.34 14.81
N GLU A 26 8.94 7.57 15.69
CA GLU A 26 7.50 7.31 15.43
C GLU A 26 6.99 8.25 14.33
N GLU A 27 7.30 9.54 14.41
CA GLU A 27 6.94 10.53 13.39
C GLU A 27 7.52 10.16 12.02
N ALA A 28 8.80 9.77 11.95
CA ALA A 28 9.43 9.33 10.71
C ALA A 28 8.79 8.05 10.15
N ASN A 29 8.47 7.08 11.00
CA ASN A 29 7.78 5.86 10.57
C ASN A 29 6.37 6.15 10.06
N ASP A 30 5.65 7.04 10.73
CA ASP A 30 4.31 7.43 10.30
C ASP A 30 4.35 8.18 8.98
N ALA A 31 5.24 9.16 8.84
CA ALA A 31 5.46 9.85 7.57
C ALA A 31 5.82 8.89 6.43
N GLN A 32 6.58 7.83 6.72
CA GLN A 32 6.96 6.81 5.73
C GLN A 32 5.78 5.98 5.23
N LYS A 33 4.77 5.69 6.07
CA LYS A 33 3.56 4.95 5.66
C LYS A 33 2.78 5.68 4.57
N HIS A 34 2.81 7.02 4.57
CA HIS A 34 2.10 7.86 3.62
C HIS A 34 2.88 8.16 2.33
N VAL A 35 4.15 7.73 2.21
CA VAL A 35 4.98 8.03 1.02
C VAL A 35 4.34 7.53 -0.27
N LEU A 36 3.77 6.32 -0.24
CA LEU A 36 3.16 5.73 -1.44
C LEU A 36 1.90 6.50 -1.86
N GLY A 37 1.03 6.84 -0.91
CA GLY A 37 -0.15 7.69 -1.14
C GLY A 37 0.23 9.06 -1.71
N ARG A 38 1.25 9.71 -1.12
CA ARG A 38 1.76 11.00 -1.65
C ARG A 38 2.28 10.90 -3.08
N LYS A 39 2.95 9.79 -3.46
CA LYS A 39 3.40 9.57 -4.85
C LYS A 39 2.22 9.43 -5.81
N VAL A 40 1.17 8.73 -5.43
CA VAL A 40 -0.06 8.62 -6.22
C VAL A 40 -0.70 9.99 -6.41
N LEU A 41 -0.88 10.75 -5.32
CA LEU A 41 -1.47 12.09 -5.37
C LEU A 41 -0.62 13.09 -6.15
N ALA A 42 0.71 13.03 -6.01
CA ALA A 42 1.62 13.88 -6.79
C ALA A 42 1.53 13.61 -8.30
N ARG A 43 1.30 12.34 -8.68
CA ARG A 43 1.22 11.94 -10.09
C ARG A 43 -0.16 12.16 -10.71
N LEU A 44 -1.24 11.87 -9.98
CA LEU A 44 -2.61 11.85 -10.51
C LEU A 44 -3.45 13.05 -10.07
N GLY A 45 -2.91 13.89 -9.20
CA GLY A 45 -3.62 15.03 -8.60
C GLY A 45 -4.23 14.71 -7.24
N PRO A 46 -4.66 15.75 -6.50
CA PRO A 46 -5.20 15.59 -5.15
C PRO A 46 -6.64 15.06 -5.12
N ASP A 47 -7.39 15.19 -6.22
CA ASP A 47 -8.74 14.66 -6.37
C ASP A 47 -8.70 13.37 -7.20
N LEU A 48 -8.96 12.26 -6.52
CA LEU A 48 -9.01 10.93 -7.13
C LEU A 48 -10.45 10.41 -7.29
N LYS A 49 -11.44 11.29 -7.24
CA LYS A 49 -12.84 10.92 -7.42
C LYS A 49 -13.06 10.21 -8.76
N GLY A 50 -13.69 9.04 -8.70
CA GLY A 50 -13.92 8.18 -9.87
C GLY A 50 -12.69 7.38 -10.30
N LYS A 51 -11.53 7.52 -9.65
CA LYS A 51 -10.37 6.65 -9.85
C LYS A 51 -10.52 5.35 -9.07
N HIS A 52 -10.00 4.30 -9.65
CA HIS A 52 -10.00 2.96 -9.07
C HIS A 52 -8.60 2.37 -9.10
N PHE A 53 -8.14 1.80 -7.98
CA PHE A 53 -6.78 1.27 -7.86
C PHE A 53 -6.80 -0.23 -7.56
N ALA A 54 -5.92 -0.97 -8.23
CA ALA A 54 -5.53 -2.31 -7.81
C ALA A 54 -4.47 -2.20 -6.71
N LEU A 55 -4.67 -2.90 -5.59
CA LEU A 55 -3.70 -2.94 -4.50
C LEU A 55 -3.25 -4.38 -4.25
N TRP A 56 -1.97 -4.66 -4.47
CA TRP A 56 -1.33 -5.92 -4.16
C TRP A 56 -0.56 -5.85 -2.84
N GLY A 57 -0.94 -6.72 -1.92
CA GLY A 57 -0.36 -6.78 -0.59
C GLY A 57 -1.05 -5.88 0.42
N LEU A 58 -1.50 -6.48 1.51
CA LEU A 58 -2.17 -5.82 2.62
C LEU A 58 -1.42 -6.01 3.93
N ALA A 59 -0.88 -7.22 4.16
CA ALA A 59 -0.14 -7.55 5.36
C ALA A 59 1.08 -6.64 5.58
N PHE A 60 1.45 -6.45 6.83
CA PHE A 60 2.65 -5.68 7.22
C PHE A 60 3.94 -6.23 6.57
N LYS A 61 4.02 -7.54 6.37
CA LYS A 61 5.13 -8.27 5.70
C LYS A 61 4.62 -9.57 5.10
N PRO A 62 5.35 -10.19 4.15
CA PRO A 62 4.96 -11.49 3.60
C PRO A 62 4.87 -12.60 4.67
N ASN A 63 4.11 -13.65 4.36
CA ASN A 63 3.91 -14.85 5.18
C ASN A 63 3.28 -14.57 6.55
N THR A 64 2.35 -13.63 6.61
CA THR A 64 1.53 -13.32 7.79
C THR A 64 0.24 -12.62 7.36
N ASP A 65 -0.76 -12.69 8.21
CA ASP A 65 -2.00 -11.91 8.15
C ASP A 65 -1.97 -10.65 9.04
N ASP A 66 -0.79 -10.33 9.63
CA ASP A 66 -0.64 -9.21 10.56
C ASP A 66 -0.85 -7.86 9.88
N MET A 67 -1.93 -7.19 10.24
CA MET A 67 -2.32 -5.87 9.74
C MET A 67 -1.92 -4.72 10.67
N ARG A 68 -1.34 -5.02 11.84
CA ARG A 68 -0.95 -3.98 12.80
C ARG A 68 0.14 -3.11 12.22
N GLU A 69 -0.10 -1.79 12.16
CA GLU A 69 0.83 -0.81 11.58
C GLU A 69 1.16 -1.08 10.09
N ALA A 70 0.32 -1.84 9.37
CA ALA A 70 0.54 -2.12 7.97
C ALA A 70 0.46 -0.84 7.13
N PRO A 71 1.47 -0.54 6.28
CA PRO A 71 1.47 0.64 5.42
C PRO A 71 0.30 0.67 4.43
N SER A 72 -0.26 -0.49 4.10
CA SER A 72 -1.45 -0.63 3.25
C SER A 72 -2.68 0.05 3.82
N LEU A 73 -2.86 0.05 5.15
CA LEU A 73 -3.99 0.73 5.81
C LEU A 73 -3.89 2.25 5.64
N ALA A 74 -2.69 2.83 5.83
CA ALA A 74 -2.46 4.25 5.59
C ALA A 74 -2.68 4.61 4.12
N LEU A 75 -2.16 3.79 3.19
CA LEU A 75 -2.37 3.97 1.76
C LEU A 75 -3.87 3.95 1.39
N ILE A 76 -4.62 2.94 1.87
CA ILE A 76 -6.07 2.86 1.62
C ILE A 76 -6.77 4.11 2.17
N ALA A 77 -6.45 4.53 3.39
CA ALA A 77 -7.03 5.74 3.98
C ALA A 77 -6.75 7.00 3.14
N ASP A 78 -5.51 7.20 2.67
CA ASP A 78 -5.13 8.32 1.81
C ASP A 78 -5.92 8.32 0.49
N LEU A 79 -6.06 7.16 -0.16
CA LEU A 79 -6.80 7.01 -1.41
C LEU A 79 -8.30 7.28 -1.23
N LEU A 80 -8.90 6.74 -0.17
CA LEU A 80 -10.31 6.94 0.15
C LEU A 80 -10.60 8.40 0.50
N ALA A 81 -9.70 9.06 1.25
CA ALA A 81 -9.80 10.48 1.57
C ALA A 81 -9.76 11.36 0.31
N ALA A 82 -8.99 10.96 -0.71
CA ALA A 82 -8.95 11.63 -2.01
C ALA A 82 -10.12 11.25 -2.95
N GLY A 83 -11.04 10.39 -2.52
CA GLY A 83 -12.26 10.04 -3.28
C GLY A 83 -12.13 8.78 -4.17
N ALA A 84 -11.03 8.06 -4.10
CA ALA A 84 -10.80 6.86 -4.88
C ALA A 84 -11.53 5.62 -4.32
N SER A 85 -11.54 4.56 -5.11
CA SER A 85 -11.89 3.20 -4.71
C SER A 85 -10.74 2.23 -4.94
N VAL A 86 -10.73 1.11 -4.24
CA VAL A 86 -9.64 0.14 -4.26
C VAL A 86 -10.20 -1.28 -4.44
N THR A 87 -9.59 -2.08 -5.31
CA THR A 87 -9.71 -3.54 -5.25
C THR A 87 -8.39 -4.11 -4.76
N ALA A 88 -8.41 -4.74 -3.60
CA ALA A 88 -7.24 -5.25 -2.93
C ALA A 88 -7.13 -6.77 -3.05
N TYR A 89 -5.90 -7.26 -3.12
CA TYR A 89 -5.58 -8.67 -3.01
C TYR A 89 -4.37 -8.90 -2.12
N ASP A 90 -4.49 -9.85 -1.24
CA ASP A 90 -3.40 -10.37 -0.40
C ASP A 90 -3.63 -11.88 -0.18
N PRO A 91 -2.59 -12.74 -0.24
CA PRO A 91 -2.76 -14.17 -0.04
C PRO A 91 -3.34 -14.58 1.32
N GLU A 92 -3.04 -13.82 2.38
CA GLU A 92 -3.38 -14.20 3.77
C GLU A 92 -4.23 -13.14 4.50
N ALA A 93 -3.99 -11.85 4.26
CA ALA A 93 -4.48 -10.79 5.14
C ALA A 93 -5.85 -10.20 4.79
N MET A 94 -6.52 -10.67 3.74
CA MET A 94 -7.80 -10.06 3.30
C MET A 94 -8.90 -10.13 4.37
N LYS A 95 -8.99 -11.25 5.10
CA LYS A 95 -9.97 -11.43 6.19
C LYS A 95 -9.71 -10.45 7.33
N GLU A 96 -8.45 -10.33 7.74
CA GLU A 96 -8.06 -9.43 8.81
C GLU A 96 -8.21 -7.96 8.40
N THR A 97 -7.87 -7.63 7.16
CA THR A 97 -8.08 -6.28 6.61
C THR A 97 -9.56 -5.89 6.62
N ARG A 98 -10.45 -6.80 6.21
CA ARG A 98 -11.89 -6.57 6.26
C ARG A 98 -12.38 -6.35 7.69
N ARG A 99 -11.82 -7.09 8.66
CA ARG A 99 -12.14 -6.90 10.08
C ARG A 99 -11.70 -5.52 10.61
N VAL A 100 -10.53 -5.03 10.13
CA VAL A 100 -9.97 -3.73 10.56
C VAL A 100 -10.68 -2.54 9.91
N LEU A 101 -10.96 -2.63 8.59
CA LEU A 101 -11.59 -1.53 7.84
C LEU A 101 -13.13 -1.50 8.00
N GLY A 102 -13.75 -2.61 8.45
CA GLY A 102 -15.20 -2.74 8.49
C GLY A 102 -15.83 -2.76 7.10
N ASP A 103 -17.08 -2.33 7.03
CA ASP A 103 -17.85 -2.26 5.79
C ASP A 103 -17.58 -0.94 5.03
N GLU A 104 -16.41 -0.83 4.42
CA GLU A 104 -16.10 0.31 3.52
C GLU A 104 -16.45 -0.08 2.06
N PRO A 105 -17.53 0.46 1.48
CA PRO A 105 -18.04 0.02 0.18
C PRO A 105 -17.11 0.34 -1.00
N ARG A 106 -16.15 1.24 -0.80
CA ARG A 106 -15.14 1.61 -1.81
C ARG A 106 -13.93 0.70 -1.79
N VAL A 107 -13.84 -0.25 -0.84
CA VAL A 107 -12.78 -1.27 -0.77
C VAL A 107 -13.38 -2.62 -1.12
N ARG A 108 -12.91 -3.21 -2.22
CA ARG A 108 -13.27 -4.55 -2.66
C ARG A 108 -12.10 -5.50 -2.46
N TYR A 109 -12.40 -6.78 -2.36
CA TYR A 109 -11.39 -7.83 -2.17
C TYR A 109 -11.50 -8.83 -3.30
N ALA A 110 -10.44 -8.96 -4.09
CA ALA A 110 -10.36 -9.89 -5.22
C ALA A 110 -10.02 -11.30 -4.74
N THR A 111 -10.42 -12.31 -5.51
CA THR A 111 -10.08 -13.73 -5.26
C THR A 111 -8.66 -14.08 -5.72
N GLY A 112 -8.03 -13.20 -6.49
CA GLY A 112 -6.66 -13.36 -6.98
C GLY A 112 -6.06 -12.05 -7.47
N ARG A 113 -4.73 -12.03 -7.58
CA ARG A 113 -3.98 -10.83 -7.97
C ARG A 113 -4.40 -10.26 -9.33
N ASN A 114 -4.72 -11.13 -10.30
CA ASN A 114 -5.10 -10.70 -11.64
C ASN A 114 -6.52 -10.10 -11.68
N GLU A 115 -7.42 -10.62 -10.86
CA GLU A 115 -8.77 -10.06 -10.75
C GLU A 115 -8.74 -8.62 -10.19
N ALA A 116 -7.83 -8.34 -9.28
CA ALA A 116 -7.69 -7.01 -8.71
C ALA A 116 -7.35 -5.93 -9.75
N LEU A 117 -6.70 -6.32 -10.87
CA LEU A 117 -6.26 -5.39 -11.91
C LEU A 117 -7.40 -4.86 -12.78
N LYS A 118 -8.51 -5.58 -12.89
CA LYS A 118 -9.58 -5.32 -13.86
C LYS A 118 -10.12 -3.89 -13.77
N GLY A 119 -9.85 -3.12 -14.83
CA GLY A 119 -10.34 -1.76 -14.96
C GLY A 119 -9.77 -0.76 -13.94
N ALA A 120 -8.66 -1.10 -13.29
CA ALA A 120 -7.97 -0.18 -12.39
C ALA A 120 -7.19 0.89 -13.16
N ASP A 121 -7.10 2.09 -12.59
CA ASP A 121 -6.33 3.20 -13.16
C ASP A 121 -4.82 2.98 -12.98
N ALA A 122 -4.41 2.28 -11.93
CA ALA A 122 -3.01 1.90 -11.68
C ALA A 122 -2.92 0.68 -10.74
N LEU A 123 -1.75 0.01 -10.77
CA LEU A 123 -1.37 -1.01 -9.80
C LEU A 123 -0.50 -0.40 -8.70
N LEU A 124 -0.90 -0.61 -7.45
CA LEU A 124 -0.14 -0.25 -6.25
C LEU A 124 0.36 -1.51 -5.56
N ILE A 125 1.60 -1.50 -5.08
CA ILE A 125 2.19 -2.66 -4.39
C ILE A 125 2.66 -2.22 -2.99
N ALA A 126 2.07 -2.82 -1.95
CA ALA A 126 2.37 -2.46 -0.57
C ALA A 126 3.12 -3.55 0.22
N THR A 127 3.06 -4.81 -0.23
CA THR A 127 3.77 -5.93 0.42
C THR A 127 4.46 -6.80 -0.61
N GLU A 128 5.70 -7.24 -0.32
CA GLU A 128 6.57 -7.98 -1.24
C GLU A 128 6.31 -9.50 -1.24
N TRP A 129 5.09 -9.93 -1.48
CA TRP A 129 4.78 -11.35 -1.62
C TRP A 129 5.56 -12.01 -2.77
N LYS A 130 5.95 -13.28 -2.59
CA LYS A 130 6.71 -14.02 -3.60
C LYS A 130 5.99 -14.06 -4.95
N GLU A 131 4.68 -14.25 -4.95
CA GLU A 131 3.88 -14.33 -6.17
C GLU A 131 3.82 -13.01 -6.96
N PHE A 132 4.09 -11.86 -6.34
CA PHE A 132 4.13 -10.57 -7.01
C PHE A 132 5.45 -10.30 -7.73
N ARG A 133 6.52 -11.08 -7.46
CA ARG A 133 7.86 -10.86 -8.01
C ARG A 133 7.98 -11.19 -9.49
N SER A 134 7.13 -12.11 -9.99
CA SER A 134 7.13 -12.52 -11.40
C SER A 134 5.70 -12.47 -11.94
N PRO A 135 5.17 -11.26 -12.18
CA PRO A 135 3.85 -11.11 -12.75
C PRO A 135 3.88 -11.27 -14.27
N ASP A 136 2.73 -11.47 -14.85
CA ASP A 136 2.51 -11.29 -16.29
C ASP A 136 2.30 -9.79 -16.58
N PHE A 137 3.34 -9.12 -17.08
CA PHE A 137 3.29 -7.70 -17.38
C PHE A 137 2.37 -7.38 -18.57
N ASP A 138 2.23 -8.28 -19.53
CA ASP A 138 1.31 -8.08 -20.65
C ASP A 138 -0.14 -8.08 -20.15
N LEU A 139 -0.47 -9.01 -19.25
CA LEU A 139 -1.77 -9.03 -18.59
C LEU A 139 -1.99 -7.74 -17.75
N ILE A 140 -1.03 -7.31 -16.96
CA ILE A 140 -1.15 -6.07 -16.18
C ILE A 140 -1.46 -4.90 -17.11
N LYS A 141 -0.75 -4.80 -18.23
CA LYS A 141 -0.92 -3.72 -19.20
C LYS A 141 -2.27 -3.76 -19.89
N ALA A 142 -2.80 -4.96 -20.17
CA ALA A 142 -4.10 -5.14 -20.78
C ALA A 142 -5.27 -4.80 -19.85
N GLU A 143 -5.14 -5.09 -18.56
CA GLU A 143 -6.21 -4.90 -17.57
C GLU A 143 -6.28 -3.49 -16.99
N LEU A 144 -5.14 -2.78 -16.92
CA LEU A 144 -5.09 -1.40 -16.41
C LEU A 144 -5.55 -0.39 -17.47
N LYS A 145 -6.27 0.65 -17.04
CA LYS A 145 -6.59 1.81 -17.90
C LYS A 145 -5.37 2.61 -18.30
N GLN A 146 -4.36 2.67 -17.44
CA GLN A 146 -3.09 3.32 -17.67
C GLN A 146 -1.97 2.37 -17.24
N PRO A 147 -0.88 2.24 -18.03
CA PRO A 147 0.24 1.37 -17.66
C PRO A 147 1.09 2.00 -16.56
N LEU A 148 0.48 2.24 -15.40
CA LEU A 148 1.10 2.85 -14.22
C LEU A 148 1.21 1.84 -13.08
N ILE A 149 2.45 1.67 -12.58
CA ILE A 149 2.76 0.86 -11.40
C ILE A 149 3.41 1.77 -10.35
N VAL A 150 2.86 1.77 -9.13
CA VAL A 150 3.45 2.47 -7.98
C VAL A 150 3.86 1.43 -6.94
N ASP A 151 5.17 1.20 -6.87
CA ASP A 151 5.75 0.10 -6.11
C ASP A 151 6.38 0.60 -4.79
N GLY A 152 5.72 0.28 -3.70
CA GLY A 152 6.16 0.62 -2.34
C GLY A 152 7.26 -0.30 -1.80
N ARG A 153 7.63 -1.36 -2.53
CA ARG A 153 8.54 -2.40 -2.06
C ARG A 153 9.76 -2.62 -2.96
N ASN A 154 9.83 -1.88 -4.08
CA ASN A 154 10.93 -1.96 -5.06
C ASN A 154 11.12 -3.39 -5.59
N LEU A 155 10.03 -4.06 -5.95
CA LEU A 155 10.05 -5.45 -6.41
C LEU A 155 10.72 -5.61 -7.77
N TYR A 156 10.59 -4.61 -8.64
CA TYR A 156 10.99 -4.70 -10.04
C TYR A 156 12.18 -3.80 -10.35
N ASP A 157 12.92 -4.19 -11.39
CA ASP A 157 13.92 -3.32 -11.99
C ASP A 157 13.23 -2.18 -12.76
N PRO A 158 13.50 -0.90 -12.42
CA PRO A 158 12.85 0.22 -13.06
C PRO A 158 13.12 0.33 -14.58
N ALA A 159 14.32 -0.02 -15.04
CA ALA A 159 14.68 0.05 -16.45
C ALA A 159 13.92 -1.00 -17.25
N LEU A 160 13.81 -2.22 -16.70
CA LEU A 160 13.05 -3.32 -17.30
C LEU A 160 11.57 -2.95 -17.44
N VAL A 161 10.93 -2.50 -16.37
CA VAL A 161 9.48 -2.19 -16.37
C VAL A 161 9.16 -1.00 -17.27
N ARG A 162 10.01 0.03 -17.26
CA ARG A 162 9.88 1.18 -18.19
C ARG A 162 10.08 0.75 -19.62
N GLY A 163 11.04 -0.14 -19.91
CA GLY A 163 11.26 -0.72 -21.23
C GLY A 163 10.06 -1.49 -21.79
N MET A 164 9.21 -2.05 -20.92
CA MET A 164 7.93 -2.67 -21.28
C MET A 164 6.80 -1.67 -21.50
N GLY A 165 7.08 -0.35 -21.37
CA GLY A 165 6.10 0.72 -21.61
C GLY A 165 5.24 1.08 -20.41
N PHE A 166 5.66 0.75 -19.20
CA PHE A 166 5.02 1.23 -17.98
C PHE A 166 5.63 2.53 -17.47
N GLU A 167 4.79 3.38 -16.92
CA GLU A 167 5.24 4.36 -15.96
C GLU A 167 5.45 3.65 -14.61
N TYR A 168 6.66 3.74 -14.06
CA TYR A 168 7.01 3.05 -12.83
C TYR A 168 7.55 4.01 -11.79
N LEU A 169 6.80 4.13 -10.69
CA LEU A 169 7.15 4.93 -9.53
C LEU A 169 7.51 3.99 -8.37
N ALA A 170 8.67 4.22 -7.76
CA ALA A 170 9.16 3.39 -6.67
C ALA A 170 9.61 4.25 -5.47
N ILE A 171 9.88 3.63 -4.32
CA ILE A 171 10.35 4.33 -3.13
C ILE A 171 11.86 4.54 -3.25
N GLY A 172 12.31 5.80 -3.14
CA GLY A 172 13.75 6.13 -3.14
C GLY A 172 14.46 6.02 -4.49
N ARG A 173 13.71 5.85 -5.58
CA ARG A 173 14.28 5.74 -6.94
C ARG A 173 13.38 6.49 -7.93
#